data_4f4f17d5f7e689e69e4c61ad74f3f43a
#
_entry.id   4f4f17d5f7e689e69e4c61ad74f3f43a
#
_cell.length_a   1.000
_cell.length_b   1.000
_cell.length_c   1.000
_cell.angle_alpha   90.00
_cell.angle_beta   90.00
_cell.angle_gamma   90.00
#
_symmetry.space_group_name_H-M   'P 1'
#
loop_
_entity.id
_entity.type
_entity.pdbx_description
1 polymer ?
#
loop_
_entity_poly.entity_id
_entity_poly.type
_entity_poly.pdbx_seq_one_letter_code
_entity_poly.pdbx_strand_id
1 'polypeptide(L)' 'MASVDNHPSDEFISEEGLHQRYLIPPRTAQRWRSTGDGPRWIRLGRRRVLYRVADVEEWLNARTYRHRADELSRKAQS' A
#
# COMPACT_ATOMS: atom_id res chain seq x y z
N MET A 1 26.84 4.82 -9.90
CA MET A 1 26.57 4.81 -9.63
C MET A 1 25.48 4.85 -8.91
N ALA A 2 25.41 5.40 -8.25
CA ALA A 2 24.35 5.38 -7.34
C ALA A 2 23.02 5.56 -7.93
N SER A 3 23.00 6.12 -9.04
CA SER A 3 21.74 6.32 -9.71
C SER A 3 21.03 5.03 -9.92
N VAL A 4 21.79 4.00 -9.94
CA VAL A 4 21.21 2.71 -10.07
C VAL A 4 20.28 2.40 -8.95
N ASP A 5 20.49 3.03 -7.85
CA ASP A 5 19.75 2.73 -6.68
C ASP A 5 18.43 3.41 -6.59
N ASN A 6 18.10 4.20 -7.57
CA ASN A 6 16.82 4.84 -7.57
C ASN A 6 15.73 3.92 -8.02
N HIS A 7 15.63 2.79 -7.39
CA HIS A 7 14.55 1.90 -7.66
C HIS A 7 13.29 2.43 -7.00
N PRO A 8 12.15 2.27 -7.62
CA PRO A 8 10.90 2.66 -6.99
C PRO A 8 10.72 2.01 -5.63
N SER A 9 11.34 0.85 -5.45
CA SER A 9 11.22 0.12 -4.20
C SER A 9 11.85 0.86 -3.04
N ASP A 10 12.77 1.79 -3.32
CA ASP A 10 13.42 2.54 -2.26
C ASP A 10 12.73 3.85 -1.95
N GLU A 11 11.66 4.13 -2.64
CA GLU A 11 10.95 5.37 -2.44
C GLU A 11 9.99 5.26 -1.27
N PHE A 12 9.92 6.33 -0.49
CA PHE A 12 8.99 6.40 0.63
C PHE A 12 8.01 7.51 0.41
N ILE A 13 6.78 7.32 0.88
CA ILE A 13 5.76 8.36 0.80
C ILE A 13 5.09 8.50 2.15
N SER A 14 4.57 9.70 2.40
CA SER A 14 3.86 9.99 3.62
C SER A 14 2.43 9.47 3.53
N GLU A 15 1.71 9.62 4.64
CA GLU A 15 0.30 9.28 4.65
C GLU A 15 -0.46 10.10 3.63
N GLU A 16 -0.11 11.36 3.51
CA GLU A 16 -0.74 12.21 2.52
C GLU A 16 -0.36 11.80 1.11
N GLY A 17 0.88 11.39 0.92
CA GLY A 17 1.31 10.87 -0.37
C GLY A 17 0.55 9.62 -0.75
N LEU A 18 0.24 8.82 0.24
CA LEU A 18 -0.57 7.63 0.01
C LEU A 18 -1.93 8.01 -0.55
N HIS A 19 -2.53 9.04 0.02
CA HIS A 19 -3.81 9.53 -0.46
C HIS A 19 -3.72 10.11 -1.87
N GLN A 20 -2.70 10.93 -2.09
CA GLN A 20 -2.56 11.59 -3.38
C GLN A 20 -2.25 10.61 -4.50
N ARG A 21 -1.47 9.61 -4.20
CA ARG A 21 -0.98 8.70 -5.22
C ARG A 21 -1.88 7.50 -5.43
N TYR A 22 -2.46 6.99 -4.36
CA TYR A 22 -3.26 5.77 -4.43
C TYR A 22 -4.70 5.97 -4.01
N LEU A 23 -5.07 7.21 -3.71
CA LEU A 23 -6.44 7.54 -3.34
C LEU A 23 -6.89 6.82 -2.07
N ILE A 24 -5.97 6.55 -1.19
CA ILE A 24 -6.29 5.94 0.09
C ILE A 24 -6.41 7.05 1.13
N PRO A 25 -7.62 7.30 1.64
CA PRO A 25 -7.80 8.42 2.58
C PRO A 25 -6.99 8.22 3.85
N PRO A 26 -6.50 9.30 4.45
CA PRO A 26 -5.73 9.18 5.69
C PRO A 26 -6.48 8.44 6.78
N ARG A 27 -7.77 8.66 6.88
CA ARG A 27 -8.58 8.00 7.90
C ARG A 27 -8.56 6.48 7.70
N THR A 28 -8.61 6.05 6.46
CA THR A 28 -8.55 4.64 6.15
C THR A 28 -7.20 4.06 6.51
N ALA A 29 -6.13 4.78 6.15
CA ALA A 29 -4.79 4.33 6.47
C ALA A 29 -4.59 4.22 7.97
N GLN A 30 -5.10 5.19 8.71
CA GLN A 30 -4.98 5.18 10.16
C GLN A 30 -5.71 3.99 10.76
N ARG A 31 -6.88 3.68 10.24
CA ARG A 31 -7.63 2.54 10.71
C ARG A 31 -6.88 1.24 10.44
N TRP A 32 -6.30 1.13 9.27
CA TRP A 32 -5.54 -0.08 8.93
C TRP A 32 -4.36 -0.27 9.88
N ARG A 33 -3.67 0.82 10.22
CA ARG A 33 -2.56 0.70 11.15
C ARG A 33 -3.03 0.23 12.52
N SER A 34 -4.23 0.62 12.87
CA SER A 34 -4.80 0.24 14.15
C SER A 34 -5.24 -1.22 14.17
N THR A 35 -5.76 -1.71 13.06
CA THR A 35 -6.28 -3.07 12.99
C THR A 35 -5.25 -4.08 12.51
N GLY A 36 -4.12 -3.61 12.02
CA GLY A 36 -3.12 -4.51 11.47
C GLY A 36 -3.31 -4.81 10.00
N ASP A 37 -4.21 -4.09 9.34
CA ASP A 37 -4.44 -4.26 7.93
C ASP A 37 -3.60 -3.27 7.12
N GLY A 38 -3.67 -3.39 5.81
CA GLY A 38 -3.00 -2.47 4.94
C GLY A 38 -1.54 -2.83 4.71
N PRO A 39 -0.84 -1.97 3.98
CA PRO A 39 0.57 -2.23 3.69
C PRO A 39 1.44 -1.95 4.90
N ARG A 40 2.67 -2.42 4.83
CA ARG A 40 3.64 -2.18 5.89
C ARG A 40 3.93 -0.70 5.98
N TRP A 41 4.26 -0.25 7.17
CA TRP A 41 4.54 1.15 7.39
C TRP A 41 5.66 1.29 8.40
N ILE A 42 6.28 2.47 8.39
CA ILE A 42 7.40 2.79 9.26
C ILE A 42 7.05 4.02 10.06
N ARG A 43 7.28 3.94 11.37
CA ARG A 43 7.04 5.09 12.22
C ARG A 43 8.33 5.86 12.42
N LEU A 44 8.29 7.14 12.10
CA LEU A 44 9.40 8.04 12.34
C LEU A 44 8.96 9.05 13.37
N GLY A 45 9.50 8.92 14.58
CA GLY A 45 9.13 9.84 15.62
C GLY A 45 7.72 9.60 16.10
N ARG A 46 7.11 10.63 16.64
CA ARG A 46 5.81 10.49 17.27
C ARG A 46 4.66 10.49 16.29
N ARG A 47 4.75 11.31 15.27
CA ARG A 47 3.59 11.52 14.41
C ARG A 47 3.83 11.21 12.96
N ARG A 48 5.06 10.90 12.62
CA ARG A 48 5.38 10.72 11.22
C ARG A 48 5.33 9.25 10.87
N VAL A 49 4.61 8.96 9.81
CA VAL A 49 4.49 7.60 9.30
C VAL A 49 4.86 7.64 7.83
N LEU A 50 5.68 6.69 7.43
CA LEU A 50 6.08 6.56 6.03
C LEU A 50 5.71 5.18 5.52
N TYR A 51 5.44 5.12 4.24
CA TYR A 51 5.17 3.88 3.55
C TYR A 51 6.19 3.72 2.44
N ARG A 52 6.72 2.52 2.31
CA ARG A 52 7.57 2.21 1.18
C ARG A 52 6.69 1.92 -0.02
N VAL A 53 6.96 2.59 -1.13
CA VAL A 53 6.13 2.44 -2.32
C VAL A 53 6.05 0.98 -2.75
N ALA A 54 7.17 0.27 -2.69
CA ALA A 54 7.17 -1.14 -3.08
C ALA A 54 6.20 -1.95 -2.23
N ASP A 55 6.17 -1.68 -0.94
CA ASP A 55 5.28 -2.40 -0.03
C ASP A 55 3.82 -2.09 -0.33
N VAL A 56 3.54 -0.83 -0.63
CA VAL A 56 2.18 -0.43 -0.94
C VAL A 56 1.71 -1.11 -2.22
N GLU A 57 2.55 -1.09 -3.23
CA GLU A 57 2.18 -1.68 -4.51
C GLU A 57 2.04 -3.19 -4.42
N GLU A 58 2.89 -3.81 -3.65
CA GLU A 58 2.79 -5.24 -3.44
C GLU A 58 1.47 -5.59 -2.75
N TRP A 59 1.11 -4.80 -1.75
CA TRP A 59 -0.12 -5.03 -1.02
C TRP A 59 -1.34 -4.82 -1.93
N LEU A 60 -1.30 -3.79 -2.76
CA LEU A 60 -2.39 -3.52 -3.69
C LEU A 60 -2.49 -4.61 -4.74
N ASN A 61 -1.36 -5.05 -5.24
CA ASN A 61 -1.37 -6.11 -6.26
C ASN A 61 -1.93 -7.39 -5.70
N ALA A 62 -1.60 -7.71 -4.48
CA ALA A 62 -2.11 -8.91 -3.85
C ALA A 62 -3.63 -8.85 -3.70
N ARG A 63 -4.14 -7.70 -3.33
CA ARG A 63 -5.58 -7.54 -3.19
C ARG A 63 -6.28 -7.60 -4.54
N THR A 64 -5.70 -6.95 -5.53
CA THR A 64 -6.29 -6.95 -6.85
C THR A 64 -6.35 -8.35 -7.42
N TYR A 65 -5.28 -9.09 -7.25
CA TYR A 65 -5.22 -10.45 -7.75
C TYR A 65 -6.25 -11.33 -7.06
N ARG A 66 -6.33 -11.21 -5.75
CA ARG A 66 -7.28 -11.98 -4.99
C ARG A 66 -8.71 -11.65 -5.38
N HIS A 67 -8.97 -10.38 -5.57
CA HIS A 67 -10.29 -9.92 -5.96
C HIS A 67 -10.70 -10.49 -7.31
N ARG A 68 -9.76 -10.48 -8.24
CA ARG A 68 -10.01 -11.00 -9.57
C ARG A 68 -10.29 -12.50 -9.53
N ALA A 69 -9.57 -13.20 -8.70
CA ALA A 69 -9.78 -14.62 -8.56
C ALA A 69 -11.17 -14.92 -8.03
N ASP A 70 -11.63 -14.12 -7.08
CA ASP A 70 -12.96 -14.28 -6.53
C ASP A 70 -14.02 -14.05 -7.60
N GLU A 71 -13.82 -13.02 -8.41
CA GLU A 71 -14.77 -12.72 -9.46
C GLU A 71 -14.87 -13.86 -10.48
N LEU A 72 -13.72 -14.37 -10.85
CA LEU A 72 -13.69 -15.48 -11.79
C LEU A 72 -14.37 -16.70 -11.23
N SER A 73 -14.19 -16.96 -9.96
CA SER A 73 -14.83 -18.07 -9.31
C SER A 73 -16.35 -17.93 -9.35
N ARG A 74 -16.82 -16.73 -9.07
CA ARG A 74 -18.25 -16.49 -9.07
C ARG A 74 -18.84 -16.68 -10.45
N LYS A 75 -18.15 -16.17 -11.46
CA LYS A 75 -18.62 -16.32 -12.81
C LYS A 75 -18.67 -17.78 -13.21
N ALA A 76 -17.70 -18.53 -12.78
CA ALA A 76 -17.67 -19.94 -13.12
C ALA A 76 -18.84 -20.68 -12.51
N GLN A 77 -19.33 -20.21 -11.39
CA GLN A 77 -20.43 -20.87 -10.72
C GLN A 77 -21.79 -20.43 -11.21
N SER A 78 -21.83 -19.31 -11.87
CA SER A 78 -23.11 -18.85 -12.37
C SER A 78 -23.33 -19.33 -13.78
#